data_df6ee0ad72bda7a3e4b71cb5eb22fe07
#
_entry.id   df6ee0ad72bda7a3e4b71cb5eb22fe07
#
_cell.length_a   1.000
_cell.length_b   1.000
_cell.length_c   1.000
_cell.angle_alpha   90.00
_cell.angle_beta   90.00
_cell.angle_gamma   90.00
#
_symmetry.space_group_name_H-M   'P 1'
#
loop_
_entity.id
_entity.type
_entity.pdbx_description
1 polymer ?
#
loop_
_entity_poly.entity_id
_entity_poly.type
_entity_poly.pdbx_seq_one_letter_code
_entity_poly.pdbx_strand_id
1 'polypeptide(L)'
;MKKSYKEDILVIRDEVVRMENLEIGKRYIIHSYKHDSKIHRAWDEAVLLEIHDDYLIFGNEKTKVTESDGRTWHTKEPAVLYFFKNKWYNIIGQYKKDGIYYYCNIASPFIMEDGAIKYIDYDLDLRVFPDGSFKVLDCGEYKYHKSLMGYSKKLDMILKEELSDLIEHARKKDMAFEKGTVEHYYEIYKDLKVK
;
A
#
# COMPACT_ATOMS: atom_id res chain seq x y z
N MET A 1 3.86 19.63 -29.15
CA MET A 1 3.79 20.25 -27.82
C MET A 1 4.00 19.15 -26.80
N LYS A 2 5.19 19.07 -26.22
CA LYS A 2 5.49 18.12 -25.13
C LYS A 2 5.04 18.76 -23.81
N LYS A 3 3.89 18.36 -23.26
CA LYS A 3 3.51 18.68 -21.89
C LYS A 3 4.58 18.10 -20.97
N SER A 4 5.11 18.94 -20.12
CA SER A 4 6.21 18.59 -19.21
C SER A 4 5.67 17.66 -18.12
N TYR A 5 6.19 16.43 -18.05
CA TYR A 5 5.94 15.48 -16.95
C TYR A 5 6.26 16.03 -15.54
N LYS A 6 6.82 17.24 -15.45
CA LYS A 6 7.02 17.95 -14.18
C LYS A 6 5.72 18.43 -13.53
N GLU A 7 4.68 18.69 -14.33
CA GLU A 7 3.39 19.14 -13.81
C GLU A 7 2.58 17.98 -13.23
N ASP A 8 2.68 16.77 -13.79
CA ASP A 8 1.87 15.64 -13.35
C ASP A 8 2.29 15.10 -11.97
N ILE A 9 3.58 15.17 -11.60
CA ILE A 9 4.06 14.81 -10.26
C ILE A 9 3.75 15.91 -9.23
N LEU A 10 3.66 17.17 -9.65
CA LEU A 10 3.28 18.30 -8.79
C LEU A 10 1.77 18.34 -8.52
N VAL A 11 0.94 17.91 -9.46
CA VAL A 11 -0.52 17.80 -9.29
C VAL A 11 -0.88 16.80 -8.18
N ILE A 12 -0.11 15.72 -8.00
CA ILE A 12 -0.31 14.78 -6.88
C ILE A 12 0.02 15.43 -5.52
N ARG A 13 0.84 16.50 -5.48
CA ARG A 13 1.18 17.21 -4.24
C ARG A 13 0.15 18.27 -3.83
N ASP A 14 -0.61 18.81 -4.75
CA ASP A 14 -1.57 19.91 -4.51
C ASP A 14 -3.03 19.46 -4.48
N GLU A 15 -3.37 18.26 -4.92
CA GLU A 15 -4.65 17.65 -4.61
C GLU A 15 -4.63 17.22 -3.13
N VAL A 16 -5.08 18.13 -2.28
CA VAL A 16 -5.47 17.81 -0.90
C VAL A 16 -6.35 16.56 -0.99
N VAL A 17 -5.80 15.43 -0.52
CA VAL A 17 -6.60 14.22 -0.34
C VAL A 17 -7.81 14.63 0.46
N ARG A 18 -8.95 14.83 -0.20
CA ARG A 18 -10.19 15.23 0.47
C ARG A 18 -10.61 14.07 1.36
N MET A 19 -10.19 14.15 2.62
CA MET A 19 -10.59 13.26 3.70
C MET A 19 -12.03 13.53 4.15
N GLU A 20 -12.72 14.44 3.45
CA GLU A 20 -14.11 14.77 3.70
C GLU A 20 -14.96 13.53 3.46
N ASN A 21 -15.55 13.01 4.52
CA ASN A 21 -16.45 11.85 4.57
C ASN A 21 -15.81 10.46 4.71
N LEU A 22 -14.59 10.34 5.24
CA LEU A 22 -14.09 9.04 5.69
C LEU A 22 -14.76 8.64 7.01
N GLU A 23 -15.31 7.42 7.05
CA GLU A 23 -16.02 6.91 8.21
C GLU A 23 -15.34 5.61 8.70
N ILE A 24 -14.94 5.60 9.98
CA ILE A 24 -14.42 4.39 10.64
C ILE A 24 -15.52 3.30 10.63
N GLY A 25 -15.15 2.08 10.30
CA GLY A 25 -16.05 0.95 10.12
C GLY A 25 -16.65 0.82 8.71
N LYS A 26 -16.54 1.86 7.87
CA LYS A 26 -16.98 1.78 6.48
C LYS A 26 -16.00 1.00 5.61
N ARG A 27 -16.52 0.36 4.56
CA ARG A 27 -15.75 -0.42 3.59
C ARG A 27 -15.37 0.43 2.40
N TYR A 28 -14.13 0.28 1.95
CA TYR A 28 -13.55 0.98 0.82
C TYR A 28 -12.92 -0.02 -0.14
N ILE A 29 -12.95 0.31 -1.43
CA ILE A 29 -12.26 -0.44 -2.48
C ILE A 29 -10.82 0.03 -2.54
N ILE A 30 -9.89 -0.85 -2.89
CA ILE A 30 -8.48 -0.51 -3.10
C ILE A 30 -8.11 -0.86 -4.54
N HIS A 31 -7.54 0.09 -5.26
CA HIS A 31 -7.04 -0.10 -6.62
C HIS A 31 -5.54 0.20 -6.70
N SER A 32 -4.75 -0.74 -7.17
CA SER A 32 -3.38 -0.49 -7.60
C SER A 32 -3.31 -0.33 -9.12
N TYR A 33 -2.50 0.60 -9.56
CA TYR A 33 -2.24 0.88 -10.96
C TYR A 33 -0.76 0.71 -11.26
N LYS A 34 -0.38 0.48 -12.49
CA LYS A 34 1.00 0.61 -12.94
C LYS A 34 1.24 2.04 -13.45
N HIS A 35 2.50 2.40 -13.67
CA HIS A 35 2.91 3.75 -14.07
C HIS A 35 2.28 4.21 -15.39
N ASP A 36 1.86 3.28 -16.27
CA ASP A 36 1.13 3.54 -17.49
C ASP A 36 -0.38 3.76 -17.29
N SER A 37 -0.81 3.93 -16.04
CA SER A 37 -2.20 4.14 -15.61
C SER A 37 -3.14 2.95 -15.85
N LYS A 38 -2.61 1.77 -16.17
CA LYS A 38 -3.43 0.56 -16.24
C LYS A 38 -3.65 -0.01 -14.85
N ILE A 39 -4.89 -0.46 -14.61
CA ILE A 39 -5.21 -1.16 -13.37
C ILE A 39 -4.36 -2.45 -13.30
N HIS A 40 -3.69 -2.63 -12.17
CA HIS A 40 -2.91 -3.82 -11.89
C HIS A 40 -3.72 -4.82 -11.09
N ARG A 41 -4.35 -4.34 -10.00
CA ARG A 41 -5.11 -5.18 -9.09
C ARG A 41 -6.18 -4.37 -8.35
N ALA A 42 -7.30 -5.00 -8.07
CA ALA A 42 -8.37 -4.41 -7.26
C ALA A 42 -8.72 -5.35 -6.09
N TRP A 43 -8.92 -4.78 -4.91
CA TRP A 43 -9.47 -5.46 -3.74
C TRP A 43 -10.87 -4.91 -3.48
N ASP A 44 -11.86 -5.78 -3.40
CA ASP A 44 -13.27 -5.40 -3.34
C ASP A 44 -13.61 -4.67 -2.04
N GLU A 45 -12.92 -4.97 -0.93
CA GLU A 45 -13.20 -4.34 0.35
C GLU A 45 -12.01 -4.33 1.32
N ALA A 46 -11.90 -3.20 2.04
CA ALA A 46 -11.13 -3.06 3.26
C ALA A 46 -11.91 -2.14 4.21
N VAL A 47 -11.99 -2.50 5.49
CA VAL A 47 -12.69 -1.71 6.51
C VAL A 47 -11.73 -0.66 7.07
N LEU A 48 -12.13 0.60 7.06
CA LEU A 48 -11.35 1.68 7.68
C LEU A 48 -11.39 1.53 9.21
N LEU A 49 -10.21 1.38 9.83
CA LEU A 49 -10.07 1.16 11.27
C LEU A 49 -9.71 2.43 12.01
N GLU A 50 -8.82 3.24 11.43
CA GLU A 50 -8.34 4.46 12.06
C GLU A 50 -7.88 5.49 11.02
N ILE A 51 -8.00 6.77 11.37
CA ILE A 51 -7.63 7.93 10.55
C ILE A 51 -6.58 8.73 11.31
N HIS A 52 -5.39 8.85 10.73
CA HIS A 52 -4.33 9.74 11.20
C HIS A 52 -4.09 10.89 10.22
N ASP A 53 -3.39 11.93 10.66
CA ASP A 53 -3.05 13.07 9.79
C ASP A 53 -2.26 12.67 8.55
N ASP A 54 -1.33 11.71 8.69
CA ASP A 54 -0.41 11.30 7.63
C ASP A 54 -0.71 9.94 6.99
N TYR A 55 -1.60 9.13 7.58
CA TYR A 55 -1.91 7.80 7.08
C TYR A 55 -3.28 7.28 7.50
N LEU A 56 -3.76 6.26 6.83
CA LEU A 56 -4.98 5.52 7.11
C LEU A 56 -4.65 4.06 7.43
N ILE A 57 -5.42 3.47 8.35
CA ILE A 57 -5.31 2.05 8.69
C ILE A 57 -6.60 1.33 8.31
N PHE A 58 -6.44 0.23 7.58
CA PHE A 58 -7.54 -0.64 7.17
C PHE A 58 -7.32 -2.08 7.64
N GLY A 59 -8.41 -2.81 7.74
CA GLY A 59 -8.39 -4.26 7.96
C GLY A 59 -9.15 -4.99 6.87
N ASN A 60 -8.68 -6.17 6.49
CA ASN A 60 -9.42 -7.06 5.62
C ASN A 60 -9.16 -8.55 5.95
N GLU A 61 -10.08 -9.40 5.50
CA GLU A 61 -9.98 -10.85 5.61
C GLU A 61 -10.84 -11.50 4.53
N LYS A 62 -10.32 -12.49 3.82
CA LYS A 62 -11.02 -13.22 2.74
C LYS A 62 -11.57 -12.27 1.66
N THR A 63 -10.88 -11.18 1.43
CA THR A 63 -11.25 -10.18 0.43
C THR A 63 -11.03 -10.73 -0.97
N LYS A 64 -12.01 -10.54 -1.84
CA LYS A 64 -11.86 -10.88 -3.25
C LYS A 64 -10.90 -9.90 -3.91
N VAL A 65 -9.99 -10.44 -4.68
CA VAL A 65 -8.99 -9.71 -5.47
C VAL A 65 -9.23 -10.00 -6.94
N THR A 66 -9.21 -8.96 -7.75
CA THR A 66 -9.31 -9.06 -9.21
C THR A 66 -8.00 -8.59 -9.82
N GLU A 67 -7.37 -9.45 -10.61
CA GLU A 67 -6.15 -9.16 -11.36
C GLU A 67 -6.47 -8.39 -12.66
N SER A 68 -5.45 -7.77 -13.26
CA SER A 68 -5.58 -7.01 -14.52
C SER A 68 -6.15 -7.82 -15.70
N ASP A 69 -5.97 -9.14 -15.70
CA ASP A 69 -6.50 -10.05 -16.71
C ASP A 69 -7.93 -10.57 -16.40
N GLY A 70 -8.54 -10.09 -15.33
CA GLY A 70 -9.89 -10.45 -14.91
C GLY A 70 -9.97 -11.71 -14.03
N ARG A 71 -8.87 -12.42 -13.79
CA ARG A 71 -8.86 -13.54 -12.83
C ARG A 71 -9.14 -13.04 -11.43
N THR A 72 -9.85 -13.85 -10.64
CA THR A 72 -10.18 -13.51 -9.26
C THR A 72 -9.72 -14.58 -8.27
N TRP A 73 -9.35 -14.14 -7.08
CA TRP A 73 -9.01 -15.01 -5.96
C TRP A 73 -9.38 -14.32 -4.64
N HIS A 74 -9.25 -15.00 -3.51
CA HIS A 74 -9.51 -14.42 -2.19
C HIS A 74 -8.24 -14.45 -1.33
N THR A 75 -8.02 -13.39 -0.56
CA THR A 75 -6.96 -13.37 0.44
C THR A 75 -7.23 -14.48 1.46
N LYS A 76 -6.16 -15.11 1.96
CA LYS A 76 -6.29 -16.24 2.89
C LYS A 76 -6.21 -15.78 4.35
N GLU A 77 -5.24 -14.94 4.62
CA GLU A 77 -4.95 -14.45 5.96
C GLU A 77 -5.59 -13.09 6.20
N PRO A 78 -6.02 -12.82 7.46
CA PRO A 78 -6.37 -11.46 7.85
C PRO A 78 -5.17 -10.54 7.69
N ALA A 79 -5.44 -9.28 7.35
CA ALA A 79 -4.40 -8.29 7.18
C ALA A 79 -4.81 -6.91 7.71
N VAL A 80 -3.82 -6.18 8.21
CA VAL A 80 -3.90 -4.75 8.53
C VAL A 80 -3.06 -3.99 7.52
N LEU A 81 -3.65 -2.98 6.89
CA LEU A 81 -3.06 -2.25 5.77
C LEU A 81 -2.86 -0.78 6.17
N TYR A 82 -1.66 -0.27 5.92
CA TYR A 82 -1.27 1.11 6.18
C TYR A 82 -1.04 1.84 4.86
N PHE A 83 -1.79 2.91 4.61
CA PHE A 83 -1.65 3.77 3.44
C PHE A 83 -1.22 5.16 3.88
N PHE A 84 -0.11 5.66 3.34
CA PHE A 84 0.51 6.93 3.72
C PHE A 84 0.23 8.02 2.68
N LYS A 85 0.00 9.26 3.14
CA LYS A 85 -0.19 10.44 2.28
C LYS A 85 1.10 10.97 1.68
N ASN A 86 2.22 10.78 2.38
CA ASN A 86 3.50 11.42 2.08
C ASN A 86 4.67 10.44 1.90
N LYS A 87 4.44 9.13 2.12
CA LYS A 87 5.44 8.08 1.91
C LYS A 87 5.18 7.34 0.60
N TRP A 88 6.24 6.89 -0.04
CA TRP A 88 6.14 6.14 -1.29
C TRP A 88 6.16 4.64 -1.08
N TYR A 89 5.43 4.19 -0.08
CA TYR A 89 5.15 2.78 0.20
C TYR A 89 3.82 2.61 0.92
N ASN A 90 3.29 1.41 0.89
CA ASN A 90 2.26 0.94 1.79
C ASN A 90 2.71 -0.34 2.50
N ILE A 91 2.13 -0.63 3.66
CA ILE A 91 2.53 -1.77 4.49
C ILE A 91 1.31 -2.65 4.74
N ILE A 92 1.45 -3.96 4.51
CA ILE A 92 0.42 -4.96 4.74
C ILE A 92 0.95 -5.94 5.78
N GLY A 93 0.45 -5.83 7.02
CA GLY A 93 0.72 -6.78 8.10
C GLY A 93 -0.23 -7.97 8.01
N GLN A 94 0.27 -9.14 7.61
CA GLN A 94 -0.50 -10.38 7.47
C GLN A 94 -0.46 -11.18 8.77
N TYR A 95 -1.61 -11.43 9.37
CA TYR A 95 -1.75 -12.22 10.59
C TYR A 95 -1.77 -13.72 10.24
N LYS A 96 -0.67 -14.43 10.51
CA LYS A 96 -0.55 -15.87 10.26
C LYS A 96 -0.38 -16.66 11.57
N LYS A 97 -0.54 -17.98 11.50
CA LYS A 97 -0.44 -18.86 12.67
C LYS A 97 0.93 -18.83 13.35
N ASP A 98 1.98 -18.61 12.57
CA ASP A 98 3.40 -18.62 12.98
C ASP A 98 3.96 -17.20 13.20
N GLY A 99 3.13 -16.16 13.12
CA GLY A 99 3.51 -14.79 13.41
C GLY A 99 3.04 -13.78 12.35
N ILE A 100 3.48 -12.54 12.52
CA ILE A 100 3.16 -11.46 11.60
C ILE A 100 4.20 -11.42 10.48
N TYR A 101 3.71 -11.49 9.24
CA TYR A 101 4.49 -11.26 8.02
C TYR A 101 4.10 -9.90 7.46
N TYR A 102 5.08 -9.14 7.03
CA TYR A 102 4.77 -7.90 6.32
C TYR A 102 5.08 -8.05 4.83
N TYR A 103 4.17 -7.56 4.02
CA TYR A 103 4.34 -7.35 2.60
C TYR A 103 4.18 -5.87 2.33
N CYS A 104 5.23 -5.24 1.87
CA CYS A 104 5.25 -3.79 1.68
C CYS A 104 5.54 -3.50 0.22
N ASN A 105 4.65 -2.75 -0.43
CA ASN A 105 4.86 -2.34 -1.81
C ASN A 105 5.53 -0.96 -1.82
N ILE A 106 6.55 -0.77 -2.63
CA ILE A 106 7.01 0.56 -3.02
C ILE A 106 6.02 1.11 -4.02
N ALA A 107 5.30 2.15 -3.62
CA ALA A 107 4.11 2.65 -4.30
C ALA A 107 4.01 4.17 -4.14
N SER A 108 3.26 4.84 -5.00
CA SER A 108 2.97 6.27 -4.79
C SER A 108 2.20 6.48 -3.48
N PRO A 109 2.25 7.69 -2.89
CA PRO A 109 1.23 8.11 -1.96
C PRO A 109 -0.16 7.82 -2.51
N PHE A 110 -1.11 7.44 -1.62
CA PHE A 110 -2.46 7.15 -2.06
C PHE A 110 -3.27 8.42 -2.34
N ILE A 111 -4.27 8.29 -3.18
CA ILE A 111 -5.36 9.27 -3.33
C ILE A 111 -6.69 8.60 -3.01
N MET A 112 -7.67 9.40 -2.58
CA MET A 112 -9.06 8.97 -2.44
C MET A 112 -9.88 9.55 -3.59
N GLU A 113 -10.44 8.70 -4.40
CA GLU A 113 -11.28 9.09 -5.53
C GLU A 113 -12.41 8.08 -5.74
N ASP A 114 -13.62 8.54 -5.91
CA ASP A 114 -14.82 7.72 -6.14
C ASP A 114 -15.06 6.65 -5.06
N GLY A 115 -14.69 6.94 -3.80
CA GLY A 115 -14.82 6.00 -2.69
C GLY A 115 -13.80 4.87 -2.67
N ALA A 116 -12.75 4.97 -3.49
CA ALA A 116 -11.66 4.02 -3.56
C ALA A 116 -10.32 4.65 -3.16
N ILE A 117 -9.47 3.86 -2.52
CA ILE A 117 -8.05 4.16 -2.35
C ILE A 117 -7.34 3.75 -3.63
N LYS A 118 -6.60 4.68 -4.24
CA LYS A 118 -5.87 4.45 -5.48
C LYS A 118 -4.39 4.78 -5.29
N TYR A 119 -3.51 3.95 -5.83
CA TYR A 119 -2.06 4.18 -5.81
C TYR A 119 -1.38 3.53 -7.02
N ILE A 120 -0.17 3.98 -7.33
CA ILE A 120 0.68 3.40 -8.37
C ILE A 120 1.68 2.47 -7.68
N ASP A 121 1.71 1.22 -8.11
CA ASP A 121 2.63 0.18 -7.69
C ASP A 121 3.89 0.24 -8.59
N TYR A 122 5.06 0.29 -7.97
CA TYR A 122 6.36 0.38 -8.65
C TYR A 122 7.19 -0.91 -8.59
N ASP A 123 6.53 -2.05 -8.40
CA ASP A 123 7.09 -3.41 -8.47
C ASP A 123 8.03 -3.80 -7.33
N LEU A 124 8.85 -2.88 -6.81
CA LEU A 124 9.73 -3.20 -5.68
C LEU A 124 8.93 -3.49 -4.43
N ASP A 125 9.17 -4.66 -3.85
CA ASP A 125 8.51 -5.09 -2.63
C ASP A 125 9.51 -5.42 -1.52
N LEU A 126 9.13 -5.14 -0.28
CA LEU A 126 9.85 -5.59 0.90
C LEU A 126 9.01 -6.62 1.64
N ARG A 127 9.54 -7.83 1.79
CA ARG A 127 8.93 -8.84 2.65
C ARG A 127 9.70 -8.94 3.95
N VAL A 128 9.00 -8.80 5.09
CA VAL A 128 9.57 -8.95 6.43
C VAL A 128 8.95 -10.17 7.10
N PHE A 129 9.79 -10.98 7.74
CA PHE A 129 9.41 -12.22 8.39
C PHE A 129 9.27 -12.04 9.92
N PRO A 130 8.59 -12.96 10.64
CA PRO A 130 8.38 -12.84 12.09
C PRO A 130 9.66 -12.75 12.92
N ASP A 131 10.75 -13.32 12.44
CA ASP A 131 12.08 -13.26 13.07
C ASP A 131 12.79 -11.92 12.87
N GLY A 132 12.21 -11.01 12.07
CA GLY A 132 12.76 -9.71 11.70
C GLY A 132 13.71 -9.75 10.50
N SER A 133 13.97 -10.93 9.93
CA SER A 133 14.67 -11.00 8.64
C SER A 133 13.80 -10.42 7.52
N PHE A 134 14.43 -9.95 6.45
CA PHE A 134 13.69 -9.37 5.33
C PHE A 134 14.30 -9.72 3.97
N LYS A 135 13.50 -9.56 2.93
CA LYS A 135 13.91 -9.77 1.55
C LYS A 135 13.27 -8.72 0.64
N VAL A 136 14.08 -8.09 -0.21
CA VAL A 136 13.58 -7.27 -1.33
C VAL A 136 13.23 -8.19 -2.48
N LEU A 137 12.03 -8.00 -3.02
CA LEU A 137 11.46 -8.82 -4.10
C LEU A 137 11.34 -8.00 -5.39
N ASP A 138 11.15 -8.69 -6.47
CA ASP A 138 10.74 -8.20 -7.79
C ASP A 138 11.67 -7.14 -8.44
N CYS A 139 12.96 -7.11 -8.02
CA CYS A 139 13.99 -6.23 -8.59
C CYS A 139 14.14 -6.39 -10.12
N GLY A 140 13.87 -7.57 -10.67
CA GLY A 140 13.89 -7.82 -12.11
C GLY A 140 12.75 -7.14 -12.84
N GLU A 141 11.54 -7.26 -12.29
CA GLU A 141 10.32 -6.62 -12.80
C GLU A 141 10.43 -5.10 -12.74
N TYR A 142 10.90 -4.57 -11.61
CA TYR A 142 11.20 -3.15 -11.47
C TYR A 142 12.14 -2.62 -12.58
N LYS A 143 13.26 -3.31 -12.82
CA LYS A 143 14.22 -2.90 -13.87
C LYS A 143 13.59 -2.91 -15.25
N TYR A 144 12.78 -3.93 -15.53
CA TYR A 144 12.06 -4.06 -16.80
C TYR A 144 11.05 -2.92 -16.98
N HIS A 145 10.14 -2.71 -16.02
CA HIS A 145 9.12 -1.67 -16.09
C HIS A 145 9.71 -0.26 -16.06
N LYS A 146 10.77 -0.03 -15.28
CA LYS A 146 11.51 1.23 -15.29
C LYS A 146 11.98 1.61 -16.70
N SER A 147 12.50 0.63 -17.45
CA SER A 147 12.92 0.86 -18.85
C SER A 147 11.74 1.02 -19.78
N LEU A 148 10.75 0.13 -19.67
CA LEU A 148 9.58 0.09 -20.56
C LEU A 148 8.70 1.33 -20.42
N MET A 149 8.43 1.74 -19.19
CA MET A 149 7.52 2.86 -18.87
C MET A 149 8.26 4.19 -18.70
N GLY A 150 9.59 4.21 -18.85
CA GLY A 150 10.39 5.43 -18.87
C GLY A 150 10.43 6.17 -17.54
N TYR A 151 10.60 5.47 -16.41
CA TYR A 151 10.73 6.13 -15.10
C TYR A 151 11.85 7.18 -15.11
N SER A 152 11.54 8.39 -14.67
CA SER A 152 12.53 9.46 -14.60
C SER A 152 13.62 9.12 -13.58
N LYS A 153 14.81 9.73 -13.75
CA LYS A 153 15.90 9.59 -12.76
C LYS A 153 15.47 10.03 -11.35
N LYS A 154 14.63 11.08 -11.28
CA LYS A 154 14.10 11.58 -10.01
C LYS A 154 13.18 10.57 -9.35
N LEU A 155 12.28 9.95 -10.11
CA LEU A 155 11.38 8.90 -9.60
C LEU A 155 12.20 7.70 -9.09
N ASP A 156 13.16 7.21 -9.89
CA ASP A 156 14.05 6.11 -9.49
C ASP A 156 14.81 6.39 -8.17
N MET A 157 15.25 7.62 -7.96
CA MET A 157 15.89 8.03 -6.70
C MET A 157 14.89 7.97 -5.53
N ILE A 158 13.69 8.56 -5.68
CA ILE A 158 12.66 8.56 -4.64
C ILE A 158 12.31 7.12 -4.24
N LEU A 159 12.04 6.23 -5.20
CA LEU A 159 11.65 4.85 -4.91
C LEU A 159 12.75 4.08 -4.14
N LYS A 160 14.02 4.33 -4.44
CA LYS A 160 15.14 3.69 -3.74
C LYS A 160 15.37 4.27 -2.34
N GLU A 161 15.21 5.58 -2.18
CA GLU A 161 15.30 6.26 -0.88
C GLU A 161 14.18 5.77 0.04
N GLU A 162 12.96 5.68 -0.45
CA GLU A 162 11.82 5.19 0.32
C GLU A 162 11.93 3.69 0.65
N LEU A 163 12.49 2.86 -0.24
CA LEU A 163 12.82 1.48 0.09
C LEU A 163 13.85 1.40 1.23
N SER A 164 14.86 2.26 1.22
CA SER A 164 15.86 2.32 2.28
C SER A 164 15.26 2.78 3.61
N ASP A 165 14.38 3.78 3.59
CA ASP A 165 13.63 4.27 4.74
C ASP A 165 12.74 3.16 5.34
N LEU A 166 12.00 2.48 4.48
CA LEU A 166 11.14 1.35 4.87
C LEU A 166 11.93 0.20 5.53
N ILE A 167 13.10 -0.14 4.98
CA ILE A 167 14.01 -1.15 5.57
C ILE A 167 14.48 -0.71 6.96
N GLU A 168 14.77 0.57 7.14
CA GLU A 168 15.20 1.12 8.43
C GLU A 168 14.09 1.04 9.48
N HIS A 169 12.84 1.35 9.12
CA HIS A 169 11.66 1.16 9.97
C HIS A 169 11.47 -0.31 10.36
N ALA A 170 11.60 -1.22 9.41
CA ALA A 170 11.51 -2.67 9.70
C ALA A 170 12.59 -3.14 10.67
N ARG A 171 13.83 -2.63 10.55
CA ARG A 171 14.94 -2.95 11.47
C ARG A 171 14.75 -2.38 12.87
N LYS A 172 14.24 -1.15 12.97
CA LYS A 172 13.93 -0.48 14.24
C LYS A 172 12.70 -1.07 14.92
N LYS A 173 11.87 -1.80 14.17
CA LYS A 173 10.59 -2.33 14.61
C LYS A 173 9.66 -1.23 15.12
N ASP A 174 9.60 -0.11 14.41
CA ASP A 174 8.72 1.01 14.69
C ASP A 174 7.58 1.12 13.68
N MET A 175 6.69 2.09 13.85
CA MET A 175 5.49 2.27 13.03
C MET A 175 4.63 0.97 13.00
N ALA A 176 4.27 0.51 11.81
CA ALA A 176 3.51 -0.71 11.60
C ALA A 176 4.24 -1.99 12.06
N PHE A 177 5.59 -1.93 12.19
CA PHE A 177 6.41 -3.08 12.60
C PHE A 177 6.56 -3.21 14.13
N GLU A 178 6.02 -2.27 14.89
CA GLU A 178 6.02 -2.35 16.34
C GLU A 178 5.22 -3.57 16.82
N LYS A 179 5.79 -4.29 17.81
CA LYS A 179 5.20 -5.51 18.31
C LYS A 179 3.80 -5.27 18.90
N GLY A 180 2.85 -6.09 18.47
CA GLY A 180 1.47 -6.03 18.95
C GLY A 180 0.57 -5.09 18.15
N THR A 181 1.13 -4.25 17.26
CA THR A 181 0.35 -3.27 16.48
C THR A 181 -0.62 -3.93 15.52
N VAL A 182 -0.17 -4.92 14.76
CA VAL A 182 -1.05 -5.64 13.81
C VAL A 182 -2.12 -6.43 14.56
N GLU A 183 -1.76 -7.06 15.67
CA GLU A 183 -2.70 -7.78 16.54
C GLU A 183 -3.76 -6.85 17.10
N HIS A 184 -3.37 -5.67 17.58
CA HIS A 184 -4.30 -4.65 18.10
C HIS A 184 -5.32 -4.22 17.05
N TYR A 185 -4.87 -3.85 15.85
CA TYR A 185 -5.77 -3.44 14.77
C TYR A 185 -6.61 -4.58 14.22
N TYR A 186 -6.14 -5.82 14.29
CA TYR A 186 -6.95 -6.96 13.92
C TYR A 186 -8.10 -7.20 14.91
N GLU A 187 -7.90 -6.96 16.22
CA GLU A 187 -9.00 -6.98 17.20
C GLU A 187 -10.05 -5.91 16.88
N ILE A 188 -9.63 -4.65 16.59
CA ILE A 188 -10.53 -3.57 16.17
C ILE A 188 -11.31 -3.98 14.91
N TYR A 189 -10.64 -4.58 13.93
CA TYR A 189 -11.30 -5.08 12.71
C TYR A 189 -12.41 -6.09 13.03
N LYS A 190 -12.15 -7.05 13.92
CA LYS A 190 -13.15 -8.04 14.32
C LYS A 190 -14.38 -7.40 14.97
N ASP A 191 -14.15 -6.45 15.86
CA ASP A 191 -15.24 -5.74 16.55
C ASP A 191 -16.11 -4.92 15.58
N LEU A 192 -15.51 -4.30 14.58
CA LEU A 192 -16.22 -3.54 13.56
C LEU A 192 -16.97 -4.42 12.55
N LYS A 193 -16.47 -5.63 12.28
CA LYS A 193 -17.09 -6.59 11.35
C LYS A 193 -18.38 -7.22 11.91
N VAL A 194 -18.52 -7.29 13.22
CA VAL A 194 -19.69 -7.88 13.91
C VAL A 194 -20.88 -6.92 13.97
N LYS A 195 -20.67 -5.64 13.74
CA LYS A 195 -21.71 -4.60 13.66
C LYS A 195 -22.26 -4.48 12.25
#